data_f49acfcff3ec72ca3216834d1a8fa81a
#
_entry.id   f49acfcff3ec72ca3216834d1a8fa81a
#
_cell.length_a   1.000
_cell.length_b   1.000
_cell.length_c   1.000
_cell.angle_alpha   90.00
_cell.angle_beta   90.00
_cell.angle_gamma   90.00
#
_symmetry.space_group_name_H-M   'P 1'
#
loop_
_entity.id
_entity.type
_entity.pdbx_description
1 polymer ?
#
loop_
_entity_poly.entity_id
_entity_poly.type
_entity_poly.pdbx_seq_one_letter_code
_entity_poly.pdbx_strand_id
1 'polypeptide(L)'
;YWKAPQEAAAAPEGACRERIVQTTIDARLIELDARTGKPCEEFGDKGTVSLAHGMGTVRPGFYFQTSAPLVARDLIVVGGWVVDNQMRGEPSGVIRAFSARTGELVWAWDLGNPDITKLPPEGQTYTPGTPNMWTTAAYDDKLGLIYAPLGNATPDYFGQGRPAHSDEYNATLVALDVATGRPRWKFQTVHHDIWDYDLPSQPALIDLPDGKGGTVPAVLQTTKRGQLFLLDRATGQPLAEVAEKPVTQEGAVPEETLSPTQPYSVGMPTVGAERLDERRMWGMTMFDQLLCRIEFRTLRYDGDFTPPGLQRAIEHPGNVGGLNWGSVSVDTANQRVFLNDIRVPSVFQLVPRDDYAAFAKKYPPVSDGHGPSTQAGTPYGIYTTIWFSRLGVPCVQPPFGTLTAIDLKTRKVAWQVPAGTAEQLGPLGIRLGLPMPIGMPTYAGTLATAGGLVFFAGTQDFYLRAYDAQTGAEVWKHAMPVGSSATPMTYVSPRTGKQYVVISAGGAAYSKERGDYVMAFALP
;
A
#
# COMPACT_ATOMS: atom_id res chain seq x y z
N TYR A 1 -7.69 -11.23 -14.51
CA TYR A 1 -8.44 -11.85 -15.62
C TYR A 1 -7.82 -11.48 -16.94
N TRP A 2 -7.56 -12.48 -17.78
CA TRP A 2 -7.10 -12.33 -19.16
C TRP A 2 -8.04 -13.02 -20.11
N LYS A 3 -8.23 -12.46 -21.32
CA LYS A 3 -9.04 -13.02 -22.38
C LYS A 3 -8.25 -13.00 -23.68
N ALA A 4 -8.19 -14.16 -24.36
CA ALA A 4 -7.49 -14.28 -25.63
C ALA A 4 -8.11 -13.36 -26.70
N PRO A 5 -7.31 -12.61 -27.47
CA PRO A 5 -7.79 -11.82 -28.60
C PRO A 5 -8.59 -12.67 -29.60
N GLN A 6 -9.59 -12.06 -30.26
CA GLN A 6 -10.47 -12.79 -31.19
C GLN A 6 -9.73 -13.38 -32.39
N GLU A 7 -8.65 -12.77 -32.84
CA GLU A 7 -7.85 -13.25 -33.99
C GLU A 7 -7.04 -14.51 -33.68
N ALA A 8 -6.84 -14.82 -32.39
CA ALA A 8 -6.29 -16.12 -31.96
C ALA A 8 -7.32 -17.26 -31.97
N ALA A 9 -8.48 -17.05 -32.55
CA ALA A 9 -9.65 -17.96 -32.55
C ALA A 9 -9.52 -19.18 -33.48
N ALA A 10 -8.33 -19.52 -33.93
CA ALA A 10 -8.07 -20.81 -34.61
C ALA A 10 -7.99 -22.01 -33.65
N ALA A 11 -8.01 -21.79 -32.33
CA ALA A 11 -8.26 -22.84 -31.35
C ALA A 11 -9.77 -23.09 -31.24
N PRO A 12 -10.25 -24.34 -31.21
CA PRO A 12 -11.66 -24.65 -31.08
C PRO A 12 -12.26 -23.99 -29.87
N GLU A 13 -13.61 -23.95 -29.71
CA GLU A 13 -14.33 -23.53 -28.50
C GLU A 13 -13.77 -24.27 -27.26
N GLY A 14 -12.53 -23.94 -26.91
CA GLY A 14 -11.66 -24.69 -26.03
C GLY A 14 -11.46 -24.04 -24.71
N ALA A 15 -11.07 -24.84 -23.73
CA ALA A 15 -10.58 -24.43 -22.42
C ALA A 15 -9.53 -23.32 -22.54
N CYS A 16 -9.47 -22.43 -21.49
CA CYS A 16 -8.42 -21.42 -21.35
C CYS A 16 -8.43 -20.24 -22.33
N ARG A 17 -9.56 -19.96 -22.96
CA ARG A 17 -9.75 -18.70 -23.71
C ARG A 17 -9.95 -17.48 -22.78
N GLU A 18 -10.50 -17.74 -21.62
CA GLU A 18 -10.71 -16.78 -20.54
C GLU A 18 -10.04 -17.35 -19.29
N ARG A 19 -9.13 -16.60 -18.69
CA ARG A 19 -8.27 -17.08 -17.62
C ARG A 19 -8.36 -16.24 -16.37
N ILE A 20 -8.41 -16.89 -15.23
CA ILE A 20 -8.16 -16.28 -13.94
C ILE A 20 -6.67 -16.41 -13.67
N VAL A 21 -6.01 -15.30 -13.42
CA VAL A 21 -4.58 -15.21 -13.13
C VAL A 21 -4.43 -14.96 -11.63
N GLN A 22 -3.70 -15.85 -10.96
CA GLN A 22 -3.54 -15.81 -9.51
C GLN A 22 -2.08 -16.00 -9.11
N THR A 23 -1.64 -15.26 -8.11
CA THR A 23 -0.36 -15.48 -7.43
C THR A 23 -0.59 -16.14 -6.07
N THR A 24 0.43 -16.80 -5.56
CA THR A 24 0.36 -17.56 -4.31
C THR A 24 1.48 -17.15 -3.34
N ILE A 25 1.27 -17.42 -2.05
CA ILE A 25 2.23 -17.10 -0.98
C ILE A 25 3.54 -17.89 -1.07
N ASP A 26 3.57 -18.97 -1.84
CA ASP A 26 4.78 -19.74 -2.15
C ASP A 26 5.42 -19.33 -3.50
N ALA A 27 5.17 -18.09 -3.92
CA ALA A 27 5.76 -17.46 -5.09
C ALA A 27 5.52 -18.24 -6.41
N ARG A 28 4.28 -18.66 -6.65
CA ARG A 28 3.83 -19.18 -7.94
C ARG A 28 2.87 -18.22 -8.63
N LEU A 29 2.93 -18.19 -9.94
CA LEU A 29 1.94 -17.58 -10.82
C LEU A 29 1.16 -18.71 -11.47
N ILE A 30 -0.17 -18.75 -11.31
CA ILE A 30 -1.02 -19.82 -11.83
C ILE A 30 -2.12 -19.24 -12.72
N GLU A 31 -2.53 -20.01 -13.72
CA GLU A 31 -3.66 -19.70 -14.57
C GLU A 31 -4.70 -20.82 -14.56
N LEU A 32 -5.95 -20.41 -14.36
CA LEU A 32 -7.11 -21.29 -14.38
C LEU A 32 -8.07 -20.85 -15.47
N ASP A 33 -8.65 -21.80 -16.16
CA ASP A 33 -9.78 -21.57 -17.06
C ASP A 33 -10.94 -20.95 -16.27
N ALA A 34 -11.40 -19.77 -16.69
CA ALA A 34 -12.40 -18.99 -15.94
C ALA A 34 -13.80 -19.66 -15.89
N ARG A 35 -14.07 -20.63 -16.76
CA ARG A 35 -15.36 -21.35 -16.80
C ARG A 35 -15.34 -22.62 -15.97
N THR A 36 -14.23 -23.34 -15.98
CA THR A 36 -14.13 -24.67 -15.37
C THR A 36 -13.33 -24.73 -14.09
N GLY A 37 -12.50 -23.69 -13.81
CA GLY A 37 -11.55 -23.65 -12.70
C GLY A 37 -10.39 -24.62 -12.84
N LYS A 38 -10.22 -25.29 -13.99
CA LYS A 38 -9.09 -26.20 -14.23
C LYS A 38 -7.83 -25.42 -14.63
N PRO A 39 -6.64 -25.93 -14.31
CA PRO A 39 -5.38 -25.34 -14.77
C PRO A 39 -5.31 -25.24 -16.30
N CYS A 40 -4.71 -24.15 -16.80
CA CYS A 40 -4.41 -23.97 -18.20
C CYS A 40 -3.06 -24.62 -18.51
N GLU A 41 -3.07 -25.88 -18.93
CA GLU A 41 -1.87 -26.74 -19.02
C GLU A 41 -0.77 -26.19 -19.94
N GLU A 42 -1.14 -25.35 -20.91
CA GLU A 42 -0.19 -24.70 -21.83
C GLU A 42 0.55 -23.51 -21.21
N PHE A 43 0.17 -23.08 -19.98
CA PHE A 43 0.81 -22.01 -19.27
C PHE A 43 1.90 -22.56 -18.34
N GLY A 44 3.17 -22.25 -18.62
CA GLY A 44 4.31 -22.70 -17.84
C GLY A 44 4.37 -24.22 -17.71
N ASP A 45 4.59 -24.71 -16.50
CA ASP A 45 4.51 -26.13 -16.19
C ASP A 45 3.09 -26.45 -15.67
N LYS A 46 2.25 -27.02 -16.55
CA LYS A 46 0.87 -27.44 -16.24
C LYS A 46 0.02 -26.37 -15.51
N GLY A 47 0.04 -25.17 -16.05
CA GLY A 47 -0.74 -24.03 -15.51
C GLY A 47 0.01 -23.20 -14.48
N THR A 48 1.30 -23.41 -14.28
CA THR A 48 2.07 -22.76 -13.21
C THR A 48 3.44 -22.27 -13.69
N VAL A 49 3.83 -21.08 -13.22
CA VAL A 49 5.19 -20.51 -13.34
C VAL A 49 5.75 -20.26 -11.95
N SER A 50 6.97 -20.70 -11.67
CA SER A 50 7.69 -20.37 -10.44
C SER A 50 8.26 -18.96 -10.51
N LEU A 51 7.89 -18.11 -9.57
CA LEU A 51 8.45 -16.75 -9.42
C LEU A 51 9.75 -16.74 -8.61
N ALA A 52 10.20 -17.89 -8.10
CA ALA A 52 11.49 -18.01 -7.43
C ALA A 52 12.70 -18.11 -8.40
N HIS A 53 12.46 -18.31 -9.69
CA HIS A 53 13.55 -18.38 -10.69
C HIS A 53 14.33 -17.06 -10.75
N GLY A 54 15.66 -17.15 -10.68
CA GLY A 54 16.57 -16.00 -10.67
C GLY A 54 16.69 -15.27 -9.34
N MET A 55 15.92 -15.68 -8.30
CA MET A 55 15.93 -15.03 -6.97
C MET A 55 17.02 -15.57 -6.03
N GLY A 56 17.77 -16.59 -6.44
CA GLY A 56 18.71 -17.30 -5.57
C GLY A 56 18.01 -18.18 -4.52
N THR A 57 18.66 -18.36 -3.37
CA THR A 57 18.08 -19.12 -2.26
C THR A 57 17.17 -18.21 -1.44
N VAL A 58 15.88 -18.36 -1.59
CA VAL A 58 14.88 -17.60 -0.83
C VAL A 58 14.41 -18.41 0.38
N ARG A 59 14.51 -17.84 1.58
CA ARG A 59 13.92 -18.43 2.78
C ARG A 59 12.40 -18.39 2.70
N PRO A 60 11.66 -19.39 3.19
CA PRO A 60 10.21 -19.34 3.25
C PRO A 60 9.71 -18.05 3.93
N GLY A 61 8.77 -17.35 3.30
CA GLY A 61 8.23 -16.09 3.80
C GLY A 61 9.06 -14.84 3.50
N PHE A 62 10.22 -14.96 2.81
CA PHE A 62 11.06 -13.80 2.48
C PHE A 62 10.73 -13.16 1.13
N TYR A 63 10.02 -13.87 0.27
CA TYR A 63 9.56 -13.34 -1.01
C TYR A 63 8.25 -14.03 -1.44
N PHE A 64 7.23 -13.26 -1.71
CA PHE A 64 5.95 -13.72 -2.26
C PHE A 64 5.13 -12.53 -2.80
N GLN A 65 3.99 -12.80 -3.41
CA GLN A 65 3.12 -11.76 -3.95
C GLN A 65 1.98 -11.45 -2.97
N THR A 66 1.86 -10.21 -2.59
CA THR A 66 0.81 -9.68 -1.69
C THR A 66 -0.35 -9.06 -2.46
N SER A 67 -0.18 -8.83 -3.77
CA SER A 67 -1.15 -8.12 -4.60
C SER A 67 -1.48 -8.89 -5.87
N ALA A 68 -2.65 -8.61 -6.43
CA ALA A 68 -3.06 -9.18 -7.70
C ALA A 68 -2.07 -8.79 -8.82
N PRO A 69 -1.72 -9.74 -9.73
CA PRO A 69 -0.91 -9.42 -10.88
C PRO A 69 -1.64 -8.47 -11.82
N LEU A 70 -0.89 -7.56 -12.45
CA LEU A 70 -1.42 -6.67 -13.47
C LEU A 70 -1.47 -7.40 -14.81
N VAL A 71 -2.62 -7.40 -15.47
CA VAL A 71 -2.75 -7.84 -16.87
C VAL A 71 -2.69 -6.61 -17.77
N ALA A 72 -1.67 -6.57 -18.66
CA ALA A 72 -1.44 -5.49 -19.62
C ALA A 72 -1.23 -6.09 -21.01
N ARG A 73 -2.22 -5.96 -21.91
CA ARG A 73 -2.27 -6.67 -23.20
C ARG A 73 -2.15 -8.19 -22.98
N ASP A 74 -1.21 -8.83 -23.67
CA ASP A 74 -0.91 -10.27 -23.52
C ASP A 74 0.19 -10.54 -22.48
N LEU A 75 0.41 -9.62 -21.54
CA LEU A 75 1.41 -9.72 -20.48
C LEU A 75 0.76 -9.78 -19.10
N ILE A 76 1.36 -10.58 -18.23
CA ILE A 76 1.11 -10.59 -16.78
C ILE A 76 2.33 -10.00 -16.10
N VAL A 77 2.15 -8.83 -15.47
CA VAL A 77 3.21 -8.13 -14.77
C VAL A 77 3.11 -8.40 -13.28
N VAL A 78 4.21 -8.80 -12.68
CA VAL A 78 4.32 -9.11 -11.26
C VAL A 78 5.53 -8.43 -10.64
N GLY A 79 5.32 -7.87 -9.45
CA GLY A 79 6.38 -7.54 -8.49
C GLY A 79 6.44 -8.60 -7.40
N GLY A 80 6.72 -8.18 -6.17
CA GLY A 80 6.68 -9.06 -5.02
C GLY A 80 6.93 -8.28 -3.74
N TRP A 81 6.36 -8.77 -2.67
CA TRP A 81 6.75 -8.36 -1.33
C TRP A 81 8.07 -9.04 -0.96
N VAL A 82 8.95 -8.28 -0.37
CA VAL A 82 10.22 -8.74 0.20
C VAL A 82 10.16 -8.50 1.70
N VAL A 83 10.64 -9.45 2.50
CA VAL A 83 10.66 -9.31 3.96
C VAL A 83 11.38 -8.03 4.39
N ASP A 84 10.82 -7.33 5.39
CA ASP A 84 11.34 -6.05 5.84
C ASP A 84 12.35 -6.23 6.98
N ASN A 85 13.41 -5.42 6.97
CA ASN A 85 14.31 -5.17 8.11
C ASN A 85 15.02 -6.39 8.71
N GLN A 86 15.15 -7.50 7.99
CA GLN A 86 15.85 -8.67 8.51
C GLN A 86 17.36 -8.58 8.23
N MET A 87 17.74 -8.19 7.01
CA MET A 87 19.16 -8.12 6.64
C MET A 87 19.39 -7.22 5.41
N ARG A 88 20.63 -6.84 5.17
CA ARG A 88 21.06 -6.41 3.84
C ARG A 88 21.06 -7.60 2.87
N GLY A 89 20.72 -7.34 1.61
CA GLY A 89 20.73 -8.38 0.59
C GLY A 89 19.57 -9.38 0.72
N GLU A 90 18.45 -8.93 1.23
CA GLU A 90 17.17 -9.63 1.12
C GLU A 90 16.81 -9.86 -0.36
N PRO A 91 15.81 -10.69 -0.67
CA PRO A 91 15.48 -10.98 -2.07
C PRO A 91 15.33 -9.75 -2.95
N SER A 92 15.49 -9.91 -4.26
CA SER A 92 15.36 -8.82 -5.22
C SER A 92 13.94 -8.30 -5.33
N GLY A 93 13.78 -6.98 -5.50
CA GLY A 93 12.53 -6.31 -5.86
C GLY A 93 12.23 -6.32 -7.36
N VAL A 94 12.86 -7.19 -8.15
CA VAL A 94 12.69 -7.28 -9.61
C VAL A 94 11.23 -7.32 -10.04
N ILE A 95 10.88 -6.51 -11.05
CA ILE A 95 9.57 -6.56 -11.71
C ILE A 95 9.70 -7.36 -12.99
N ARG A 96 8.75 -8.28 -13.23
CA ARG A 96 8.79 -9.22 -14.36
C ARG A 96 7.47 -9.26 -15.10
N ALA A 97 7.55 -9.43 -16.42
CA ALA A 97 6.38 -9.67 -17.25
C ALA A 97 6.47 -11.04 -17.93
N PHE A 98 5.39 -11.77 -17.85
CA PHE A 98 5.22 -13.09 -18.45
C PHE A 98 4.16 -13.05 -19.55
N SER A 99 4.33 -13.87 -20.58
CA SER A 99 3.29 -14.08 -21.58
C SER A 99 2.05 -14.66 -20.92
N ALA A 100 0.90 -14.01 -21.06
CA ALA A 100 -0.38 -14.52 -20.58
C ALA A 100 -0.86 -15.77 -21.35
N ARG A 101 -0.20 -16.14 -22.42
CA ARG A 101 -0.51 -17.36 -23.18
C ARG A 101 0.32 -18.54 -22.72
N THR A 102 1.63 -18.34 -22.59
CA THR A 102 2.59 -19.43 -22.43
C THR A 102 3.27 -19.46 -21.06
N GLY A 103 3.21 -18.36 -20.28
CA GLY A 103 3.96 -18.23 -19.04
C GLY A 103 5.46 -17.97 -19.24
N GLU A 104 5.92 -17.80 -20.49
CA GLU A 104 7.31 -17.46 -20.76
C GLU A 104 7.65 -16.05 -20.24
N LEU A 105 8.85 -15.87 -19.66
CA LEU A 105 9.35 -14.58 -19.23
C LEU A 105 9.67 -13.71 -20.46
N VAL A 106 8.91 -12.61 -20.63
CA VAL A 106 9.06 -11.67 -21.74
C VAL A 106 10.14 -10.63 -21.43
N TRP A 107 10.06 -10.02 -20.26
CA TRP A 107 11.09 -9.10 -19.78
C TRP A 107 11.19 -9.11 -18.25
N ALA A 108 12.35 -8.71 -17.76
CA ALA A 108 12.60 -8.38 -16.36
C ALA A 108 13.19 -6.97 -16.26
N TRP A 109 12.83 -6.25 -15.21
CA TRP A 109 13.48 -5.01 -14.83
C TRP A 109 14.12 -5.19 -13.46
N ASP A 110 15.41 -5.51 -13.49
CA ASP A 110 16.31 -5.48 -12.34
C ASP A 110 16.92 -4.08 -12.25
N LEU A 111 16.42 -3.26 -11.34
CA LEU A 111 16.88 -1.85 -11.25
C LEU A 111 18.33 -1.71 -10.80
N GLY A 112 18.90 -2.72 -10.12
CA GLY A 112 20.30 -2.76 -9.72
C GLY A 112 21.23 -3.28 -10.82
N ASN A 113 20.71 -3.99 -11.82
CA ASN A 113 21.45 -4.46 -12.97
C ASN A 113 20.57 -4.40 -14.25
N PRO A 114 20.45 -3.21 -14.86
CA PRO A 114 19.55 -3.00 -16.00
C PRO A 114 19.90 -3.78 -17.26
N ASP A 115 21.06 -4.43 -17.34
CA ASP A 115 21.45 -5.30 -18.45
C ASP A 115 20.74 -6.66 -18.35
N ILE A 116 20.30 -7.07 -17.17
CA ILE A 116 19.48 -8.27 -16.97
C ILE A 116 18.04 -7.96 -17.39
N THR A 117 17.68 -8.30 -18.61
CA THR A 117 16.35 -8.05 -19.18
C THR A 117 15.44 -9.27 -19.18
N LYS A 118 15.97 -10.44 -18.79
CA LYS A 118 15.29 -11.72 -18.61
C LYS A 118 15.81 -12.42 -17.36
N LEU A 119 15.98 -13.73 -17.38
CA LEU A 119 16.63 -14.45 -16.28
C LEU A 119 18.10 -14.05 -16.20
N PRO A 120 18.66 -13.95 -14.98
CA PRO A 120 20.09 -13.79 -14.80
C PRO A 120 20.88 -14.95 -15.45
N PRO A 121 22.15 -14.73 -15.81
CA PRO A 121 23.02 -15.82 -16.24
C PRO A 121 23.12 -16.94 -15.20
N GLU A 122 23.46 -18.15 -15.64
CA GLU A 122 23.65 -19.30 -14.75
C GLU A 122 24.63 -18.98 -13.62
N GLY A 123 24.25 -19.32 -12.39
CA GLY A 123 25.03 -19.03 -11.18
C GLY A 123 24.89 -17.59 -10.64
N GLN A 124 24.12 -16.74 -11.31
CA GLN A 124 23.80 -15.38 -10.85
C GLN A 124 22.35 -15.26 -10.41
N THR A 125 22.04 -14.16 -9.71
CA THR A 125 20.70 -13.80 -9.27
C THR A 125 20.35 -12.39 -9.71
N TYR A 126 19.09 -12.02 -9.68
CA TYR A 126 18.68 -10.61 -9.68
C TYR A 126 19.31 -9.89 -8.48
N THR A 127 19.49 -8.57 -8.60
CA THR A 127 20.14 -7.75 -7.57
C THR A 127 19.37 -7.80 -6.26
N PRO A 128 19.96 -8.31 -5.17
CA PRO A 128 19.30 -8.42 -3.87
C PRO A 128 19.05 -7.06 -3.21
N GLY A 129 18.01 -6.97 -2.36
CA GLY A 129 17.74 -5.82 -1.50
C GLY A 129 17.31 -4.54 -2.21
N THR A 130 16.88 -4.65 -3.48
CA THR A 130 16.39 -3.51 -4.26
C THR A 130 14.95 -3.14 -3.90
N PRO A 131 14.54 -1.86 -4.10
CA PRO A 131 13.13 -1.46 -3.99
C PRO A 131 12.19 -2.42 -4.72
N ASN A 132 11.07 -2.73 -4.11
CA ASN A 132 10.14 -3.73 -4.61
C ASN A 132 8.76 -3.13 -4.94
N MET A 133 7.97 -3.81 -5.76
CA MET A 133 6.58 -3.47 -6.03
C MET A 133 5.68 -4.52 -5.36
N TRP A 134 5.31 -4.29 -4.11
CA TRP A 134 4.47 -5.20 -3.34
C TRP A 134 2.96 -4.92 -3.48
N THR A 135 2.60 -3.73 -3.94
CA THR A 135 1.22 -3.35 -4.25
C THR A 135 0.92 -3.45 -5.75
N THR A 136 -0.32 -3.26 -6.15
CA THR A 136 -0.77 -3.41 -7.54
C THR A 136 -0.32 -2.21 -8.38
N ALA A 137 0.23 -2.46 -9.57
CA ALA A 137 0.50 -1.44 -10.58
C ALA A 137 -0.78 -1.03 -11.33
N ALA A 138 -0.72 0.08 -12.07
CA ALA A 138 -1.75 0.48 -13.03
C ALA A 138 -1.19 0.47 -14.46
N TYR A 139 -2.07 0.37 -15.47
CA TYR A 139 -1.69 0.31 -16.88
C TYR A 139 -2.55 1.23 -17.74
N ASP A 140 -1.92 2.02 -18.60
CA ASP A 140 -2.55 2.80 -19.65
C ASP A 140 -2.24 2.22 -21.03
N ASP A 141 -3.25 1.63 -21.68
CA ASP A 141 -3.08 0.98 -22.98
C ASP A 141 -2.76 1.97 -24.11
N LYS A 142 -3.29 3.20 -24.06
CA LYS A 142 -3.04 4.24 -25.06
C LYS A 142 -1.60 4.72 -25.04
N LEU A 143 -1.05 4.92 -23.85
CA LEU A 143 0.34 5.34 -23.65
C LEU A 143 1.31 4.16 -23.68
N GLY A 144 0.82 2.93 -23.50
CA GLY A 144 1.65 1.73 -23.35
C GLY A 144 2.55 1.77 -22.12
N LEU A 145 2.07 2.37 -21.03
CA LEU A 145 2.83 2.59 -19.80
C LEU A 145 2.22 1.84 -18.60
N ILE A 146 3.09 1.18 -17.86
CA ILE A 146 2.79 0.58 -16.55
C ILE A 146 3.31 1.52 -15.46
N TYR A 147 2.46 1.87 -14.52
CA TYR A 147 2.83 2.72 -13.37
C TYR A 147 3.08 1.82 -12.17
N ALA A 148 4.34 1.65 -11.81
CA ALA A 148 4.82 0.79 -10.75
C ALA A 148 5.13 1.64 -9.49
N PRO A 149 4.33 1.50 -8.42
CA PRO A 149 4.62 2.13 -7.13
C PRO A 149 5.65 1.28 -6.38
N LEU A 150 6.84 1.83 -6.14
CA LEU A 150 7.92 1.12 -5.48
C LEU A 150 7.93 1.37 -3.98
N GLY A 151 8.27 0.34 -3.24
CA GLY A 151 8.60 0.39 -1.84
C GLY A 151 10.03 0.82 -1.58
N ASN A 152 10.52 0.49 -0.40
CA ASN A 152 11.86 0.85 0.03
C ASN A 152 12.89 -0.25 -0.34
N ALA A 153 14.18 0.10 -0.31
CA ALA A 153 15.27 -0.87 -0.34
C ALA A 153 15.58 -1.35 1.08
N THR A 154 15.97 -2.60 1.19
CA THR A 154 16.26 -3.19 2.50
C THR A 154 17.68 -2.88 2.99
N PRO A 155 17.85 -2.61 4.30
CA PRO A 155 16.84 -2.43 5.34
C PRO A 155 16.21 -1.03 5.32
N ASP A 156 14.98 -0.89 5.83
CA ASP A 156 14.18 0.33 5.67
C ASP A 156 14.62 1.49 6.56
N TYR A 157 15.13 1.22 7.77
CA TYR A 157 15.41 2.26 8.78
C TYR A 157 16.89 2.64 8.93
N PHE A 158 17.72 2.23 7.99
CA PHE A 158 19.13 2.62 7.94
C PHE A 158 19.63 2.61 6.50
N GLY A 159 19.86 3.81 5.95
CA GLY A 159 20.18 4.00 4.53
C GLY A 159 21.66 3.97 4.20
N GLN A 160 22.53 4.21 5.18
CA GLN A 160 23.97 4.28 4.90
C GLN A 160 24.53 2.98 4.28
N GLY A 161 25.22 3.15 3.17
CA GLY A 161 25.78 2.04 2.40
C GLY A 161 24.78 1.31 1.50
N ARG A 162 23.58 1.84 1.28
CA ARG A 162 22.72 1.44 0.16
C ARG A 162 23.40 1.79 -1.17
N PRO A 163 23.26 0.96 -2.21
CA PRO A 163 23.71 1.32 -3.55
C PRO A 163 22.94 2.54 -4.09
N ALA A 164 23.58 3.35 -4.91
CA ALA A 164 22.99 4.57 -5.47
C ALA A 164 21.64 4.31 -6.21
N HIS A 165 21.54 3.18 -6.93
CA HIS A 165 20.31 2.80 -7.60
C HIS A 165 19.14 2.55 -6.62
N SER A 166 19.43 2.09 -5.40
CA SER A 166 18.39 1.89 -4.39
C SER A 166 17.84 3.23 -3.91
N ASP A 167 18.70 4.19 -3.58
CA ASP A 167 18.26 5.54 -3.20
C ASP A 167 17.54 6.27 -4.35
N GLU A 168 17.95 6.02 -5.58
CA GLU A 168 17.33 6.60 -6.77
C GLU A 168 15.87 6.16 -6.96
N TYR A 169 15.51 4.95 -6.52
CA TYR A 169 14.21 4.33 -6.75
C TYR A 169 13.39 4.04 -5.49
N ASN A 170 13.92 4.34 -4.30
CA ASN A 170 13.12 4.23 -3.06
C ASN A 170 11.88 5.13 -3.11
N ALA A 171 10.76 4.63 -2.62
CA ALA A 171 9.48 5.33 -2.52
C ALA A 171 9.13 6.12 -3.80
N THR A 172 9.32 5.48 -4.96
CA THR A 172 9.25 6.11 -6.29
C THR A 172 8.13 5.53 -7.14
N LEU A 173 7.32 6.39 -7.75
CA LEU A 173 6.43 5.99 -8.85
C LEU A 173 7.21 5.95 -10.15
N VAL A 174 7.26 4.80 -10.80
CA VAL A 174 7.98 4.60 -12.06
C VAL A 174 7.02 4.23 -13.17
N ALA A 175 7.10 4.91 -14.31
CA ALA A 175 6.42 4.49 -15.52
C ALA A 175 7.33 3.60 -16.35
N LEU A 176 6.94 2.35 -16.56
CA LEU A 176 7.64 1.38 -17.37
C LEU A 176 6.95 1.23 -18.73
N ASP A 177 7.76 1.15 -19.79
CA ASP A 177 7.28 0.78 -21.11
C ASP A 177 6.77 -0.68 -21.09
N VAL A 178 5.53 -0.90 -21.50
CA VAL A 178 4.88 -2.22 -21.41
C VAL A 178 5.58 -3.30 -22.23
N ALA A 179 6.16 -2.96 -23.36
CA ALA A 179 6.80 -3.93 -24.26
C ALA A 179 8.20 -4.34 -23.79
N THR A 180 8.90 -3.45 -23.10
CA THR A 180 10.33 -3.62 -22.77
C THR A 180 10.63 -3.68 -21.28
N GLY A 181 9.71 -3.24 -20.41
CA GLY A 181 9.95 -3.09 -18.99
C GLY A 181 10.92 -1.96 -18.64
N ARG A 182 11.26 -1.08 -19.59
CA ARG A 182 12.23 0.00 -19.34
C ARG A 182 11.57 1.24 -18.78
N PRO A 183 12.21 1.93 -17.79
CA PRO A 183 11.71 3.19 -17.27
C PRO A 183 11.61 4.27 -18.35
N ARG A 184 10.48 4.96 -18.41
CA ARG A 184 10.22 6.13 -19.26
C ARG A 184 10.32 7.42 -18.47
N TRP A 185 9.84 7.41 -17.25
CA TRP A 185 9.99 8.47 -16.28
C TRP A 185 9.83 7.91 -14.85
N LYS A 186 10.26 8.69 -13.88
CA LYS A 186 10.09 8.40 -12.47
C LYS A 186 9.77 9.66 -11.69
N PHE A 187 9.07 9.50 -10.56
CA PHE A 187 8.80 10.56 -9.59
C PHE A 187 9.00 10.01 -8.19
N GLN A 188 10.02 10.51 -7.49
CA GLN A 188 10.34 10.09 -6.14
C GLN A 188 9.52 10.91 -5.12
N THR A 189 8.88 10.23 -4.17
CA THR A 189 8.02 10.85 -3.16
C THR A 189 8.71 11.03 -1.81
N VAL A 190 9.82 10.32 -1.58
CA VAL A 190 10.68 10.45 -0.41
C VAL A 190 12.14 10.27 -0.84
N HIS A 191 12.98 11.27 -0.55
CA HIS A 191 14.42 11.18 -0.77
C HIS A 191 15.09 10.43 0.39
N HIS A 192 15.99 9.52 0.08
CA HIS A 192 16.75 8.72 1.05
C HIS A 192 15.85 8.19 2.18
N ASP A 193 14.84 7.39 1.78
CA ASP A 193 13.82 6.90 2.71
C ASP A 193 14.43 5.99 3.78
N ILE A 194 14.33 6.41 5.04
CA ILE A 194 14.70 5.67 6.24
C ILE A 194 13.53 5.59 7.25
N TRP A 195 12.29 5.72 6.75
CA TRP A 195 11.05 5.71 7.53
C TRP A 195 10.09 4.62 7.12
N ASP A 196 10.44 3.79 6.13
CA ASP A 196 9.51 2.82 5.53
C ASP A 196 8.28 3.53 4.92
N TYR A 197 8.51 4.63 4.20
CA TYR A 197 7.46 5.41 3.54
C TYR A 197 7.21 4.96 2.10
N ASP A 198 7.14 3.66 1.88
CA ASP A 198 6.76 3.02 0.64
C ASP A 198 5.61 3.71 -0.10
N LEU A 199 5.51 3.46 -1.41
CA LEU A 199 4.26 3.70 -2.14
C LEU A 199 3.34 2.47 -1.99
N PRO A 200 2.33 2.55 -1.09
CA PRO A 200 1.61 1.37 -0.64
C PRO A 200 0.37 1.06 -1.47
N SER A 201 0.06 1.88 -2.49
CA SER A 201 -1.24 1.90 -3.13
C SER A 201 -1.17 1.89 -4.64
N GLN A 202 -2.16 1.27 -5.28
CA GLN A 202 -2.32 1.32 -6.74
C GLN A 202 -2.46 2.77 -7.21
N PRO A 203 -1.67 3.23 -8.20
CA PRO A 203 -1.84 4.52 -8.82
C PRO A 203 -3.22 4.65 -9.50
N ALA A 204 -3.94 5.73 -9.26
CA ALA A 204 -5.23 5.97 -9.90
C ALA A 204 -5.05 6.76 -11.21
N LEU A 205 -5.49 6.19 -12.33
CA LEU A 205 -5.44 6.83 -13.64
C LEU A 205 -6.72 7.63 -13.87
N ILE A 206 -6.58 8.93 -14.14
CA ILE A 206 -7.70 9.88 -14.22
C ILE A 206 -7.50 10.74 -15.46
N ASP A 207 -8.55 10.91 -16.27
CA ASP A 207 -8.55 11.90 -17.34
C ASP A 207 -9.20 13.19 -16.83
N LEU A 208 -8.39 14.22 -16.62
CA LEU A 208 -8.85 15.52 -16.12
C LEU A 208 -9.23 16.44 -17.30
N PRO A 209 -10.34 17.20 -17.24
CA PRO A 209 -10.64 18.21 -18.23
C PRO A 209 -9.52 19.25 -18.36
N ASP A 210 -9.14 19.58 -19.59
CA ASP A 210 -8.12 20.60 -19.90
C ASP A 210 -8.69 22.03 -19.97
N GLY A 211 -10.00 22.19 -19.75
CA GLY A 211 -10.71 23.46 -19.89
C GLY A 211 -10.90 23.93 -21.33
N LYS A 212 -10.48 23.18 -22.34
CA LYS A 212 -10.57 23.49 -23.78
C LYS A 212 -11.39 22.45 -24.56
N GLY A 213 -12.06 21.54 -23.84
CA GLY A 213 -12.87 20.46 -24.41
C GLY A 213 -12.14 19.14 -24.61
N GLY A 214 -10.88 19.06 -24.21
CA GLY A 214 -10.06 17.86 -24.15
C GLY A 214 -9.79 17.37 -22.73
N THR A 215 -8.85 16.44 -22.60
CA THR A 215 -8.42 15.90 -21.29
C THR A 215 -6.91 15.87 -21.16
N VAL A 216 -6.43 16.03 -19.92
CA VAL A 216 -5.05 15.79 -19.52
C VAL A 216 -5.00 14.40 -18.86
N PRO A 217 -4.16 13.48 -19.34
CA PRO A 217 -3.98 12.19 -18.71
C PRO A 217 -3.22 12.35 -17.38
N ALA A 218 -3.89 12.15 -16.26
CA ALA A 218 -3.31 12.27 -14.93
C ALA A 218 -3.15 10.92 -14.25
N VAL A 219 -2.15 10.82 -13.38
CA VAL A 219 -2.02 9.76 -12.38
C VAL A 219 -1.98 10.38 -10.99
N LEU A 220 -2.81 9.86 -10.08
CA LEU A 220 -2.83 10.23 -8.67
C LEU A 220 -2.17 9.12 -7.86
N GLN A 221 -1.07 9.45 -7.18
CA GLN A 221 -0.38 8.56 -6.26
C GLN A 221 -0.59 9.02 -4.82
N THR A 222 -1.11 8.14 -3.99
CA THR A 222 -1.21 8.33 -2.54
C THR A 222 0.00 7.72 -1.84
N THR A 223 0.38 8.26 -0.68
CA THR A 223 1.60 7.86 0.05
C THR A 223 1.33 7.57 1.52
N LYS A 224 2.17 6.77 2.16
CA LYS A 224 2.15 6.54 3.62
C LYS A 224 2.20 7.86 4.42
N ARG A 225 2.80 8.91 3.87
CA ARG A 225 2.86 10.25 4.48
C ARG A 225 1.56 11.07 4.40
N GLY A 226 0.48 10.53 3.85
CA GLY A 226 -0.75 11.30 3.64
C GLY A 226 -0.66 12.34 2.52
N GLN A 227 0.43 12.38 1.76
CA GLN A 227 0.61 13.24 0.59
C GLN A 227 -0.05 12.61 -0.64
N LEU A 228 -0.62 13.43 -1.50
CA LEU A 228 -1.24 13.03 -2.76
C LEU A 228 -0.52 13.72 -3.92
N PHE A 229 0.18 12.98 -4.75
CA PHE A 229 0.89 13.52 -5.90
C PHE A 229 0.04 13.32 -7.16
N LEU A 230 -0.35 14.42 -7.79
CA LEU A 230 -1.11 14.44 -9.04
C LEU A 230 -0.15 14.82 -10.18
N LEU A 231 0.15 13.85 -11.06
CA LEU A 231 1.14 13.98 -12.12
C LEU A 231 0.50 13.77 -13.49
N ASP A 232 1.10 14.36 -14.52
CA ASP A 232 0.85 13.99 -15.92
C ASP A 232 1.37 12.56 -16.15
N ARG A 233 0.50 11.64 -16.53
CA ARG A 233 0.88 10.22 -16.61
C ARG A 233 1.71 9.88 -17.85
N ALA A 234 1.80 10.78 -18.85
CA ALA A 234 2.69 10.57 -19.98
C ALA A 234 4.14 10.98 -19.67
N THR A 235 4.34 11.98 -18.81
CA THR A 235 5.63 12.64 -18.60
C THR A 235 6.16 12.57 -17.17
N GLY A 236 5.32 12.26 -16.18
CA GLY A 236 5.66 12.29 -14.76
C GLY A 236 5.74 13.70 -14.16
N GLN A 237 5.45 14.75 -14.94
CA GLN A 237 5.50 16.12 -14.44
C GLN A 237 4.31 16.42 -13.51
N PRO A 238 4.53 17.16 -12.42
CA PRO A 238 3.45 17.55 -11.51
C PRO A 238 2.37 18.40 -12.20
N LEU A 239 1.11 17.98 -12.10
CA LEU A 239 -0.08 18.75 -12.46
C LEU A 239 -0.59 19.59 -11.30
N ALA A 240 -0.25 19.21 -10.09
CA ALA A 240 -0.43 19.99 -8.86
C ALA A 240 0.93 20.36 -8.30
N GLU A 241 1.04 21.56 -7.74
CA GLU A 241 2.32 22.07 -7.23
C GLU A 241 2.98 21.12 -6.23
N VAL A 242 4.26 20.87 -6.43
CA VAL A 242 5.14 20.13 -5.52
C VAL A 242 6.29 21.04 -5.14
N ALA A 243 6.58 21.15 -3.84
CA ALA A 243 7.65 21.99 -3.32
C ALA A 243 8.64 21.14 -2.50
N GLU A 244 9.93 21.33 -2.77
CA GLU A 244 10.98 20.85 -1.88
C GLU A 244 11.00 21.69 -0.60
N LYS A 245 10.87 21.04 0.56
CA LYS A 245 10.91 21.72 1.85
C LYS A 245 12.03 21.17 2.72
N PRO A 246 12.75 22.03 3.44
CA PRO A 246 13.77 21.57 4.37
C PRO A 246 13.13 20.72 5.48
N VAL A 247 13.85 19.67 5.88
CA VAL A 247 13.49 18.77 6.98
C VAL A 247 14.58 18.73 8.02
N THR A 248 14.27 18.21 9.22
CA THR A 248 15.24 18.11 10.31
C THR A 248 16.47 17.32 9.88
N GLN A 249 17.65 17.81 10.30
CA GLN A 249 18.94 17.16 10.05
C GLN A 249 19.55 16.59 11.35
N GLU A 250 18.79 16.69 12.46
CA GLU A 250 19.24 16.29 13.78
C GLU A 250 18.64 14.95 14.21
N GLY A 251 19.36 14.25 15.08
CA GLY A 251 18.84 13.11 15.82
C GLY A 251 18.99 11.76 15.12
N ALA A 252 19.49 11.69 13.89
CA ALA A 252 19.98 10.46 13.30
C ALA A 252 21.26 9.99 14.00
N VAL A 253 21.68 8.75 13.76
CA VAL A 253 23.00 8.25 14.16
C VAL A 253 24.09 8.92 13.32
N PRO A 254 25.33 9.06 13.83
CA PRO A 254 26.39 9.80 13.13
C PRO A 254 26.76 9.25 11.75
N GLU A 255 26.53 7.96 11.52
CA GLU A 255 26.83 7.30 10.25
C GLU A 255 25.77 7.56 9.19
N GLU A 256 24.56 8.01 9.57
CA GLU A 256 23.45 8.23 8.63
C GLU A 256 23.52 9.61 7.99
N THR A 257 23.27 9.66 6.68
CA THR A 257 23.22 10.91 5.92
C THR A 257 21.78 11.22 5.54
N LEU A 258 21.22 12.31 6.06
CA LEU A 258 19.86 12.71 5.79
C LEU A 258 19.75 13.54 4.51
N SER A 259 18.66 13.38 3.76
CA SER A 259 18.32 14.34 2.70
C SER A 259 17.98 15.70 3.32
N PRO A 260 18.53 16.82 2.81
CA PRO A 260 18.27 18.15 3.36
C PRO A 260 16.83 18.63 3.12
N THR A 261 16.20 18.13 2.05
CA THR A 261 14.83 18.48 1.67
C THR A 261 14.02 17.25 1.35
N GLN A 262 12.71 17.41 1.33
CA GLN A 262 11.77 16.38 0.91
C GLN A 262 10.64 16.98 0.08
N PRO A 263 10.06 16.23 -0.88
CA PRO A 263 8.97 16.70 -1.72
C PRO A 263 7.65 16.75 -0.94
N TYR A 264 6.94 17.87 -1.07
CA TYR A 264 5.61 18.08 -0.51
C TYR A 264 4.61 18.44 -1.61
N SER A 265 3.50 17.74 -1.66
CA SER A 265 2.40 18.03 -2.57
C SER A 265 1.58 19.21 -2.06
N VAL A 266 2.07 20.43 -2.26
CA VAL A 266 1.43 21.66 -1.75
C VAL A 266 0.21 22.09 -2.57
N GLY A 267 0.07 21.58 -3.78
CA GLY A 267 -1.09 21.82 -4.66
C GLY A 267 -2.26 20.85 -4.43
N MET A 268 -2.14 19.89 -3.50
CA MET A 268 -3.18 18.94 -3.10
C MET A 268 -3.33 18.95 -1.57
N PRO A 269 -4.49 18.54 -1.01
CA PRO A 269 -4.61 18.40 0.44
C PRO A 269 -3.74 17.26 0.97
N THR A 270 -3.20 17.43 2.18
CA THR A 270 -2.59 16.36 2.95
C THR A 270 -3.64 15.74 3.85
N VAL A 271 -3.65 14.42 3.99
CA VAL A 271 -4.67 13.69 4.75
C VAL A 271 -4.01 12.85 5.85
N GLY A 272 -4.50 13.03 7.09
CA GLY A 272 -4.07 12.21 8.23
C GLY A 272 -2.66 12.50 8.77
N ALA A 273 -2.04 13.60 8.37
CA ALA A 273 -0.66 13.96 8.71
C ALA A 273 -0.54 15.29 9.46
N GLU A 274 -1.53 15.63 10.29
CA GLU A 274 -1.47 16.84 11.09
C GLU A 274 -0.35 16.74 12.13
N ARG A 275 0.46 17.82 12.24
CA ARG A 275 1.54 17.87 13.22
C ARG A 275 1.03 17.61 14.64
N LEU A 276 1.68 16.69 15.34
CA LEU A 276 1.35 16.38 16.72
C LEU A 276 1.89 17.45 17.67
N ASP A 277 1.15 17.71 18.73
CA ASP A 277 1.58 18.48 19.90
C ASP A 277 0.98 17.86 21.17
N GLU A 278 1.43 18.31 22.33
CA GLU A 278 0.99 17.78 23.62
C GLU A 278 -0.54 17.92 23.85
N ARG A 279 -1.19 18.89 23.21
CA ARG A 279 -2.63 19.12 23.37
C ARG A 279 -3.46 18.07 22.63
N ARG A 280 -2.86 17.44 21.63
CA ARG A 280 -3.47 16.35 20.85
C ARG A 280 -3.31 14.97 21.50
N MET A 281 -2.61 14.91 22.64
CA MET A 281 -2.47 13.64 23.36
C MET A 281 -3.78 13.28 24.03
N TRP A 282 -4.12 12.01 23.91
CA TRP A 282 -5.40 11.47 24.34
C TRP A 282 -5.21 10.16 25.11
N GLY A 283 -6.24 9.76 25.84
CA GLY A 283 -6.33 8.51 26.55
C GLY A 283 -7.76 8.26 26.99
N MET A 284 -8.10 7.01 27.29
CA MET A 284 -9.46 6.62 27.64
C MET A 284 -9.95 7.22 28.96
N THR A 285 -9.02 7.59 29.82
CA THR A 285 -9.26 8.29 31.09
C THR A 285 -8.32 9.48 31.23
N MET A 286 -8.61 10.40 32.16
CA MET A 286 -7.70 11.55 32.44
C MET A 286 -6.31 11.10 32.87
N PHE A 287 -6.19 9.96 33.58
CA PHE A 287 -4.90 9.40 33.99
C PHE A 287 -4.15 8.79 32.80
N ASP A 288 -4.85 8.08 31.94
CA ASP A 288 -4.29 7.49 30.74
C ASP A 288 -3.80 8.59 29.79
N GLN A 289 -4.60 9.65 29.59
CA GLN A 289 -4.20 10.84 28.84
C GLN A 289 -2.98 11.52 29.45
N LEU A 290 -2.92 11.67 30.77
CA LEU A 290 -1.74 12.25 31.44
C LEU A 290 -0.49 11.42 31.16
N LEU A 291 -0.58 10.09 31.20
CA LEU A 291 0.54 9.20 30.87
C LEU A 291 0.98 9.36 29.41
N CYS A 292 0.04 9.43 28.45
CA CYS A 292 0.36 9.72 27.05
C CYS A 292 1.06 11.07 26.87
N ARG A 293 0.62 12.12 27.59
CA ARG A 293 1.27 13.45 27.58
C ARG A 293 2.68 13.41 28.15
N ILE A 294 2.88 12.69 29.26
CA ILE A 294 4.22 12.50 29.85
C ILE A 294 5.12 11.77 28.86
N GLU A 295 4.63 10.67 28.29
CA GLU A 295 5.40 9.89 27.30
C GLU A 295 5.75 10.73 26.08
N PHE A 296 4.82 11.52 25.52
CA PHE A 296 5.08 12.42 24.39
C PHE A 296 6.28 13.33 24.64
N ARG A 297 6.45 13.84 25.86
CA ARG A 297 7.59 14.68 26.25
C ARG A 297 8.91 13.92 26.39
N THR A 298 8.87 12.62 26.53
CA THR A 298 10.08 11.78 26.59
C THR A 298 10.51 11.24 25.23
N LEU A 299 9.58 11.18 24.30
CA LEU A 299 9.83 10.79 22.92
C LEU A 299 10.31 11.98 22.10
N ARG A 300 11.22 11.75 21.18
CA ARG A 300 11.61 12.78 20.23
C ARG A 300 10.56 12.90 19.12
N TYR A 301 10.20 14.12 18.77
CA TYR A 301 9.30 14.42 17.67
C TYR A 301 9.59 15.81 17.10
N ASP A 302 10.19 15.85 15.91
CA ASP A 302 10.58 17.08 15.21
C ASP A 302 9.58 17.45 14.10
N GLY A 303 8.53 16.66 13.95
CA GLY A 303 7.53 16.73 12.88
C GLY A 303 7.70 15.60 11.89
N ASP A 304 7.25 15.83 10.65
CA ASP A 304 7.47 14.88 9.53
C ASP A 304 8.97 14.61 9.42
N PHE A 305 9.30 13.39 9.00
CA PHE A 305 10.70 13.02 8.81
C PHE A 305 11.59 13.15 10.05
N THR A 306 11.02 13.02 11.27
CA THR A 306 11.83 12.77 12.45
C THR A 306 12.67 11.51 12.21
N PRO A 307 14.02 11.57 12.12
CA PRO A 307 14.79 10.41 11.70
C PRO A 307 14.90 9.35 12.81
N PRO A 308 15.02 8.06 12.46
CA PRO A 308 15.37 7.04 13.43
C PRO A 308 16.73 7.31 14.05
N GLY A 309 16.85 7.08 15.36
CA GLY A 309 18.06 7.31 16.14
C GLY A 309 18.09 6.44 17.39
N LEU A 310 19.09 6.64 18.25
CA LEU A 310 19.23 5.88 19.51
C LEU A 310 18.17 6.26 20.54
N GLN A 311 17.64 7.47 20.48
CA GLN A 311 16.49 7.88 21.29
C GLN A 311 15.21 7.40 20.63
N ARG A 312 14.25 6.89 21.41
CA ARG A 312 12.90 6.59 20.92
C ARG A 312 12.27 7.85 20.33
N ALA A 313 11.73 7.71 19.14
CA ALA A 313 11.12 8.82 18.42
C ALA A 313 9.74 8.44 17.89
N ILE A 314 8.90 9.47 17.67
CA ILE A 314 7.58 9.31 17.07
C ILE A 314 7.71 9.51 15.57
N GLU A 315 7.09 8.60 14.84
CA GLU A 315 6.82 8.68 13.41
C GLU A 315 5.33 8.97 13.20
N HIS A 316 4.99 10.05 12.51
CA HIS A 316 3.61 10.40 12.22
C HIS A 316 3.47 11.11 10.86
N PRO A 317 2.67 10.54 9.91
CA PRO A 317 2.02 9.22 10.01
C PRO A 317 3.03 8.10 10.29
N GLY A 318 2.59 7.04 10.97
CA GLY A 318 3.48 5.91 11.27
C GLY A 318 3.84 5.10 10.02
N ASN A 319 4.70 4.08 10.15
CA ASN A 319 5.13 3.20 9.06
C ASN A 319 3.98 2.39 8.43
N VAL A 320 2.90 2.13 9.17
CA VAL A 320 1.65 1.60 8.59
C VAL A 320 0.98 2.61 7.66
N GLY A 321 1.44 3.87 7.69
CA GLY A 321 1.06 4.94 6.80
C GLY A 321 -0.22 5.67 7.17
N GLY A 322 -0.34 6.91 6.68
CA GLY A 322 -1.59 7.66 6.63
C GLY A 322 -2.53 7.05 5.60
N LEU A 323 -2.01 6.72 4.41
CA LEU A 323 -2.73 6.02 3.34
C LEU A 323 -2.02 4.69 3.06
N ASN A 324 -2.79 3.65 2.73
CA ASN A 324 -2.24 2.32 2.51
C ASN A 324 -2.89 1.65 1.28
N TRP A 325 -2.83 0.32 1.14
CA TRP A 325 -3.18 -0.42 -0.07
C TRP A 325 -4.61 -0.21 -0.59
N GLY A 326 -5.51 0.35 0.23
CA GLY A 326 -6.87 0.68 -0.19
C GLY A 326 -6.96 1.66 -1.36
N SER A 327 -5.90 2.42 -1.63
CA SER A 327 -5.82 3.41 -2.71
C SER A 327 -6.99 4.39 -2.67
N VAL A 328 -7.48 4.78 -3.85
CA VAL A 328 -8.63 5.68 -4.01
C VAL A 328 -9.65 5.07 -4.96
N SER A 329 -10.92 5.39 -4.77
CA SER A 329 -11.92 5.23 -5.81
C SER A 329 -12.24 6.59 -6.47
N VAL A 330 -12.59 6.57 -7.75
CA VAL A 330 -12.72 7.79 -8.57
C VAL A 330 -14.15 7.89 -9.12
N ASP A 331 -14.81 9.00 -8.83
CA ASP A 331 -15.99 9.46 -9.55
C ASP A 331 -15.55 10.40 -10.66
N THR A 332 -15.39 9.85 -11.86
CA THR A 332 -14.92 10.59 -13.04
C THR A 332 -15.92 11.66 -13.50
N ALA A 333 -17.22 11.42 -13.33
CA ALA A 333 -18.27 12.34 -13.76
C ALA A 333 -18.26 13.64 -12.93
N ASN A 334 -18.08 13.51 -11.62
CA ASN A 334 -18.03 14.64 -10.69
C ASN A 334 -16.61 15.10 -10.38
N GLN A 335 -15.58 14.40 -10.88
CA GLN A 335 -14.16 14.65 -10.61
C GLN A 335 -13.84 14.65 -9.11
N ARG A 336 -14.23 13.57 -8.43
CA ARG A 336 -13.96 13.34 -7.02
C ARG A 336 -13.17 12.06 -6.83
N VAL A 337 -12.33 12.06 -5.83
CA VAL A 337 -11.68 10.85 -5.31
C VAL A 337 -12.08 10.65 -3.86
N PHE A 338 -12.22 9.38 -3.50
CA PHE A 338 -12.57 8.94 -2.15
C PHE A 338 -11.46 8.03 -1.64
N LEU A 339 -11.05 8.27 -0.41
CA LEU A 339 -9.96 7.55 0.24
C LEU A 339 -10.21 7.45 1.75
N ASN A 340 -9.55 6.52 2.38
CA ASN A 340 -9.51 6.40 3.83
C ASN A 340 -8.08 6.58 4.35
N ASP A 341 -7.94 7.00 5.60
CA ASP A 341 -6.65 7.21 6.25
C ASP A 341 -6.53 6.50 7.59
N ILE A 342 -5.29 6.37 8.05
CA ILE A 342 -4.87 5.89 9.37
C ILE A 342 -4.14 7.03 10.06
N ARG A 343 -4.54 7.33 11.32
CA ARG A 343 -4.01 8.47 12.10
C ARG A 343 -3.34 8.03 13.38
N VAL A 344 -2.80 6.83 13.38
CA VAL A 344 -2.13 6.28 14.55
C VAL A 344 -0.61 6.36 14.35
N PRO A 345 0.12 7.07 15.22
CA PRO A 345 1.57 7.15 15.12
C PRO A 345 2.25 5.84 15.48
N SER A 346 3.46 5.65 14.94
CA SER A 346 4.41 4.63 15.39
C SER A 346 5.49 5.26 16.28
N VAL A 347 6.15 4.41 17.06
CA VAL A 347 7.39 4.74 17.78
C VAL A 347 8.47 3.80 17.30
N PHE A 348 9.64 4.34 16.99
CA PHE A 348 10.79 3.57 16.56
C PHE A 348 12.07 3.96 17.31
N GLN A 349 13.05 3.07 17.28
CA GLN A 349 14.37 3.26 17.89
C GLN A 349 15.40 2.37 17.22
N LEU A 350 16.53 2.96 16.80
CA LEU A 350 17.70 2.16 16.44
C LEU A 350 18.35 1.58 17.69
N VAL A 351 18.72 0.32 17.62
CA VAL A 351 19.34 -0.42 18.72
C VAL A 351 20.74 -0.85 18.29
N PRO A 352 21.82 -0.41 18.96
CA PRO A 352 23.18 -0.81 18.63
C PRO A 352 23.31 -2.33 18.52
N ARG A 353 24.13 -2.79 17.59
CA ARG A 353 24.31 -4.21 17.30
C ARG A 353 24.66 -5.03 18.54
N ASP A 354 25.53 -4.50 19.39
CA ASP A 354 26.01 -5.20 20.60
C ASP A 354 24.89 -5.38 21.64
N ASP A 355 23.95 -4.44 21.69
CA ASP A 355 22.82 -4.45 22.62
C ASP A 355 21.60 -5.21 22.09
N TYR A 356 21.54 -5.44 20.78
CA TYR A 356 20.33 -5.91 20.09
C TYR A 356 19.81 -7.24 20.63
N ALA A 357 20.66 -8.22 20.89
CA ALA A 357 20.24 -9.54 21.36
C ALA A 357 19.54 -9.47 22.74
N ALA A 358 20.08 -8.66 23.65
CA ALA A 358 19.50 -8.43 24.97
C ALA A 358 18.18 -7.63 24.86
N PHE A 359 18.16 -6.64 23.98
CA PHE A 359 16.97 -5.82 23.71
C PHE A 359 15.82 -6.66 23.12
N ALA A 360 16.08 -7.47 22.10
CA ALA A 360 15.07 -8.32 21.44
C ALA A 360 14.48 -9.37 22.39
N LYS A 361 15.29 -9.88 23.34
CA LYS A 361 14.81 -10.77 24.39
C LYS A 361 13.85 -10.07 25.36
N LYS A 362 14.09 -8.78 25.65
CA LYS A 362 13.25 -7.97 26.53
C LYS A 362 11.94 -7.54 25.86
N TYR A 363 11.99 -7.28 24.56
CA TYR A 363 10.87 -6.80 23.75
C TYR A 363 10.63 -7.78 22.57
N PRO A 364 9.95 -8.92 22.80
CA PRO A 364 9.75 -9.91 21.74
C PRO A 364 8.84 -9.34 20.63
N PRO A 365 8.95 -9.85 19.40
CA PRO A 365 8.06 -9.47 18.31
C PRO A 365 6.60 -9.69 18.66
N VAL A 366 5.73 -8.82 18.15
CA VAL A 366 4.27 -8.95 18.29
C VAL A 366 3.64 -9.46 16.99
N SER A 367 2.42 -9.96 17.08
CA SER A 367 1.75 -10.66 15.97
C SER A 367 1.37 -9.78 14.78
N ASP A 368 1.47 -8.46 14.91
CA ASP A 368 1.15 -7.47 13.86
C ASP A 368 2.38 -7.05 13.03
N GLY A 369 3.51 -7.72 13.21
CA GLY A 369 4.76 -7.42 12.49
C GLY A 369 5.65 -6.38 13.16
N HIS A 370 5.20 -5.74 14.24
CA HIS A 370 6.02 -4.82 15.01
C HIS A 370 6.91 -5.55 16.03
N GLY A 371 7.90 -4.84 16.53
CA GLY A 371 8.88 -5.35 17.48
C GLY A 371 10.31 -5.13 17.00
N PRO A 372 11.27 -5.86 17.57
CA PRO A 372 12.67 -5.76 17.16
C PRO A 372 12.91 -6.53 15.86
N SER A 373 13.56 -5.87 14.89
CA SER A 373 14.05 -6.47 13.64
C SER A 373 15.55 -6.28 13.50
N THR A 374 16.22 -7.29 12.93
CA THR A 374 17.67 -7.38 13.10
C THR A 374 18.45 -6.38 12.27
N GLN A 375 17.99 -6.02 11.09
CA GLN A 375 18.77 -5.28 10.08
C GLN A 375 20.21 -5.81 9.96
N ALA A 376 20.37 -7.15 9.89
CA ALA A 376 21.69 -7.78 9.86
C ALA A 376 22.56 -7.23 8.73
N GLY A 377 23.85 -7.02 9.00
CA GLY A 377 24.77 -6.36 8.08
C GLY A 377 24.82 -4.83 8.23
N THR A 378 24.06 -4.26 9.17
CA THR A 378 24.17 -2.85 9.59
C THR A 378 24.66 -2.74 11.04
N PRO A 379 25.11 -1.57 11.49
CA PRO A 379 25.52 -1.36 12.89
C PRO A 379 24.36 -1.42 13.88
N TYR A 380 23.11 -1.40 13.41
CA TYR A 380 21.90 -1.26 14.24
C TYR A 380 20.86 -2.33 13.89
N GLY A 381 20.10 -2.78 14.88
CA GLY A 381 18.75 -3.27 14.69
C GLY A 381 17.75 -2.15 14.82
N ILE A 382 16.47 -2.43 14.55
CA ILE A 382 15.37 -1.48 14.70
C ILE A 382 14.32 -2.05 15.64
N TYR A 383 13.72 -1.22 16.45
CA TYR A 383 12.49 -1.50 17.18
C TYR A 383 11.38 -0.58 16.68
N THR A 384 10.25 -1.16 16.31
CA THR A 384 9.05 -0.42 15.89
C THR A 384 7.86 -0.86 16.71
N THR A 385 6.94 0.03 17.00
CA THR A 385 5.67 -0.30 17.66
C THR A 385 4.63 0.77 17.36
N ILE A 386 3.36 0.40 17.32
CA ILE A 386 2.27 1.38 17.31
C ILE A 386 2.24 2.07 18.67
N TRP A 387 2.03 3.39 18.68
CA TRP A 387 2.04 4.15 19.92
C TRP A 387 0.68 4.10 20.62
N PHE A 388 0.53 3.10 21.47
CA PHE A 388 -0.64 2.91 22.33
C PHE A 388 -0.35 3.27 23.79
N SER A 389 -1.39 3.71 24.46
CA SER A 389 -1.41 3.87 25.92
C SER A 389 -1.35 2.50 26.64
N ARG A 390 -1.24 2.53 27.97
CA ARG A 390 -1.30 1.30 28.78
C ARG A 390 -2.65 0.60 28.73
N LEU A 391 -3.70 1.31 28.31
CA LEU A 391 -5.04 0.72 28.07
C LEU A 391 -5.21 0.19 26.64
N GLY A 392 -4.15 0.23 25.80
CA GLY A 392 -4.19 -0.29 24.44
C GLY A 392 -5.02 0.58 23.49
N VAL A 393 -5.14 1.87 23.76
CA VAL A 393 -5.75 2.85 22.84
C VAL A 393 -4.70 3.80 22.32
N PRO A 394 -4.86 4.37 21.10
CA PRO A 394 -3.87 5.33 20.58
C PRO A 394 -3.67 6.54 21.52
N CYS A 395 -2.43 6.95 21.73
CA CYS A 395 -2.09 8.11 22.55
C CYS A 395 -2.42 9.47 21.90
N VAL A 396 -2.99 9.48 20.71
CA VAL A 396 -3.45 10.67 19.98
C VAL A 396 -4.97 10.77 20.00
N GLN A 397 -5.50 12.00 19.91
CA GLN A 397 -6.94 12.20 19.87
C GLN A 397 -7.60 11.59 18.63
N PRO A 398 -8.81 11.03 18.72
CA PRO A 398 -9.56 10.58 17.55
C PRO A 398 -9.95 11.75 16.61
N PRO A 399 -10.30 11.48 15.34
CA PRO A 399 -10.53 10.16 14.78
C PRO A 399 -9.23 9.42 14.45
N PHE A 400 -9.22 8.09 14.66
CA PHE A 400 -8.05 7.25 14.36
C PHE A 400 -8.00 6.79 12.90
N GLY A 401 -9.03 7.06 12.15
CA GLY A 401 -9.15 6.90 10.72
C GLY A 401 -10.37 7.64 10.19
N THR A 402 -10.28 8.15 8.97
CA THR A 402 -11.37 8.89 8.32
C THR A 402 -11.65 8.36 6.93
N LEU A 403 -12.84 8.65 6.43
CA LEU A 403 -13.20 8.59 5.03
C LEU A 403 -13.26 10.00 4.50
N THR A 404 -12.54 10.27 3.41
CA THR A 404 -12.37 11.62 2.85
C THR A 404 -12.73 11.66 1.38
N ALA A 405 -13.47 12.67 0.95
CA ALA A 405 -13.66 13.02 -0.45
C ALA A 405 -12.84 14.27 -0.80
N ILE A 406 -12.13 14.21 -1.92
CA ILE A 406 -11.38 15.33 -2.46
C ILE A 406 -11.98 15.69 -3.82
N ASP A 407 -12.31 16.95 -3.99
CA ASP A 407 -12.74 17.53 -5.27
C ASP A 407 -11.49 17.87 -6.10
N LEU A 408 -11.33 17.23 -7.25
CA LEU A 408 -10.17 17.41 -8.13
C LEU A 408 -10.17 18.73 -8.90
N LYS A 409 -11.35 19.38 -9.06
CA LYS A 409 -11.45 20.70 -9.70
C LYS A 409 -10.87 21.79 -8.83
N THR A 410 -11.23 21.74 -7.54
CA THR A 410 -10.78 22.72 -6.55
C THR A 410 -9.52 22.29 -5.82
N ARG A 411 -9.17 20.98 -5.90
CA ARG A 411 -8.07 20.34 -5.14
C ARG A 411 -8.20 20.54 -3.64
N LYS A 412 -9.42 20.44 -3.12
CA LYS A 412 -9.75 20.61 -1.72
C LYS A 412 -10.55 19.42 -1.19
N VAL A 413 -10.47 19.22 0.11
CA VAL A 413 -11.37 18.29 0.80
C VAL A 413 -12.80 18.79 0.64
N ALA A 414 -13.67 17.97 0.06
CA ALA A 414 -15.09 18.24 -0.08
C ALA A 414 -15.84 17.89 1.21
N TRP A 415 -15.52 16.75 1.78
CA TRP A 415 -15.99 16.31 3.09
C TRP A 415 -15.03 15.28 3.70
N GLN A 416 -15.09 15.14 5.02
CA GLN A 416 -14.34 14.13 5.77
C GLN A 416 -15.18 13.70 6.97
N VAL A 417 -15.30 12.39 7.18
CA VAL A 417 -16.07 11.78 8.27
C VAL A 417 -15.25 10.69 8.97
N PRO A 418 -15.45 10.43 10.28
CA PRO A 418 -14.83 9.30 10.94
C PRO A 418 -15.20 7.97 10.28
N ALA A 419 -14.22 7.08 10.09
CA ALA A 419 -14.42 5.76 9.50
C ALA A 419 -14.65 4.73 10.60
N GLY A 420 -15.91 4.33 10.84
CA GLY A 420 -16.28 3.30 11.81
C GLY A 420 -16.33 3.75 13.27
N THR A 421 -16.62 2.79 14.13
CA THR A 421 -16.90 3.00 15.56
C THR A 421 -16.08 2.05 16.44
N ALA A 422 -15.99 2.35 17.73
CA ALA A 422 -15.34 1.49 18.73
C ALA A 422 -16.23 0.35 19.25
N GLU A 423 -17.32 0.00 18.56
CA GLU A 423 -18.31 -0.96 19.05
C GLU A 423 -17.71 -2.34 19.38
N GLN A 424 -16.81 -2.83 18.51
CA GLN A 424 -16.22 -4.18 18.65
C GLN A 424 -14.82 -4.18 19.29
N LEU A 425 -14.14 -3.03 19.34
CA LEU A 425 -12.78 -2.93 19.84
C LEU A 425 -12.63 -1.69 20.71
N GLY A 426 -12.35 -1.88 21.97
CA GLY A 426 -12.08 -0.83 22.94
C GLY A 426 -10.82 -1.11 23.76
N PRO A 427 -10.65 -0.42 24.90
CA PRO A 427 -9.49 -0.57 25.78
C PRO A 427 -9.20 -2.03 26.12
N LEU A 428 -7.92 -2.41 26.15
CA LEU A 428 -7.44 -3.76 26.43
C LEU A 428 -8.02 -4.83 25.48
N GLY A 429 -8.50 -4.43 24.30
CA GLY A 429 -9.15 -5.33 23.35
C GLY A 429 -10.56 -5.78 23.77
N ILE A 430 -11.16 -5.13 24.74
CA ILE A 430 -12.50 -5.48 25.24
C ILE A 430 -13.56 -4.92 24.28
N ARG A 431 -14.52 -5.73 23.90
CA ARG A 431 -15.69 -5.29 23.13
C ARG A 431 -16.53 -4.33 23.97
N LEU A 432 -16.69 -3.10 23.50
CA LEU A 432 -17.48 -2.08 24.21
C LEU A 432 -18.98 -2.22 24.01
N GLY A 433 -19.42 -2.65 22.84
CA GLY A 433 -20.83 -2.66 22.46
C GLY A 433 -21.45 -1.27 22.27
N LEU A 434 -20.63 -0.22 22.28
CA LEU A 434 -21.05 1.17 22.10
C LEU A 434 -20.54 1.69 20.74
N PRO A 435 -21.43 2.12 19.84
CA PRO A 435 -21.05 2.60 18.50
C PRO A 435 -20.56 4.06 18.54
N MET A 436 -19.49 4.33 19.31
CA MET A 436 -18.87 5.65 19.36
C MET A 436 -18.15 5.93 18.03
N PRO A 437 -18.49 7.00 17.30
CA PRO A 437 -17.93 7.30 15.97
C PRO A 437 -16.57 7.98 16.08
N ILE A 438 -15.60 7.29 16.64
CA ILE A 438 -14.23 7.80 16.86
C ILE A 438 -13.31 7.55 15.68
N GLY A 439 -13.78 6.89 14.61
CA GLY A 439 -12.96 6.43 13.51
C GLY A 439 -12.00 5.32 13.94
N MET A 440 -11.74 4.39 13.07
CA MET A 440 -10.87 3.25 13.36
C MET A 440 -9.79 3.15 12.27
N PRO A 441 -8.56 2.73 12.59
CA PRO A 441 -7.55 2.47 11.59
C PRO A 441 -8.02 1.41 10.60
N THR A 442 -7.78 1.62 9.30
CA THR A 442 -8.25 0.70 8.27
C THR A 442 -7.35 0.68 7.05
N TYR A 443 -7.11 -0.51 6.51
CA TYR A 443 -6.33 -0.72 5.28
C TYR A 443 -7.21 -0.88 4.03
N ALA A 444 -8.51 -1.21 4.21
CA ALA A 444 -9.43 -1.43 3.08
C ALA A 444 -9.59 -0.18 2.21
N GLY A 445 -9.99 -0.38 0.97
CA GLY A 445 -10.30 0.72 0.06
C GLY A 445 -11.79 1.02 -0.07
N THR A 446 -12.08 2.08 -0.80
CA THR A 446 -13.42 2.53 -1.14
C THR A 446 -13.86 2.02 -2.51
N LEU A 447 -15.18 1.94 -2.75
CA LEU A 447 -15.79 1.69 -4.05
C LEU A 447 -16.80 2.79 -4.35
N ALA A 448 -16.50 3.65 -5.33
CA ALA A 448 -17.46 4.64 -5.84
C ALA A 448 -18.32 4.03 -6.95
N THR A 449 -19.61 4.41 -6.99
CA THR A 449 -20.53 3.98 -8.03
C THR A 449 -21.13 5.17 -8.77
N ALA A 450 -21.52 4.97 -10.01
CA ALA A 450 -22.17 6.01 -10.84
C ALA A 450 -23.51 6.50 -10.25
N GLY A 451 -24.13 5.71 -9.36
CA GLY A 451 -25.34 6.10 -8.63
C GLY A 451 -25.10 7.06 -7.45
N GLY A 452 -23.88 7.56 -7.27
CA GLY A 452 -23.58 8.55 -6.22
C GLY A 452 -23.37 7.93 -4.83
N LEU A 453 -23.02 6.66 -4.74
CA LEU A 453 -22.70 5.99 -3.48
C LEU A 453 -21.22 5.62 -3.41
N VAL A 454 -20.67 5.71 -2.19
CA VAL A 454 -19.33 5.21 -1.85
C VAL A 454 -19.49 4.09 -0.84
N PHE A 455 -19.13 2.87 -1.24
CA PHE A 455 -19.12 1.72 -0.35
C PHE A 455 -17.75 1.59 0.34
N PHE A 456 -17.79 1.26 1.62
CA PHE A 456 -16.60 1.09 2.43
C PHE A 456 -16.84 0.04 3.52
N ALA A 457 -15.84 -0.84 3.66
CA ALA A 457 -15.77 -1.82 4.75
C ALA A 457 -14.37 -1.84 5.32
N GLY A 458 -13.95 -2.22 6.31
CA GLY A 458 -12.54 -2.25 6.74
C GLY A 458 -12.36 -1.70 8.13
N THR A 459 -13.47 -1.40 8.78
CA THR A 459 -13.50 -0.95 10.15
C THR A 459 -13.71 -2.13 11.11
N GLN A 460 -13.17 -2.01 12.32
CA GLN A 460 -13.22 -3.06 13.34
C GLN A 460 -14.61 -3.26 13.93
N ASP A 461 -15.59 -2.47 13.55
CA ASP A 461 -16.98 -2.62 13.94
C ASP A 461 -17.80 -3.52 13.00
N PHE A 462 -17.15 -4.09 11.97
CA PHE A 462 -17.66 -5.14 11.08
C PHE A 462 -18.86 -4.73 10.23
N TYR A 463 -18.97 -3.46 9.84
CA TYR A 463 -20.03 -3.01 8.94
C TYR A 463 -19.51 -2.79 7.52
N LEU A 464 -20.26 -3.26 6.51
CA LEU A 464 -20.24 -2.67 5.18
C LEU A 464 -21.19 -1.47 5.17
N ARG A 465 -20.70 -0.31 4.73
CA ARG A 465 -21.44 0.95 4.70
C ARG A 465 -21.54 1.49 3.29
N ALA A 466 -22.63 2.23 3.03
CA ALA A 466 -22.74 3.11 1.88
C ALA A 466 -22.88 4.55 2.36
N TYR A 467 -22.10 5.42 1.76
CA TYR A 467 -22.11 6.86 2.01
C TYR A 467 -22.59 7.59 0.76
N ASP A 468 -23.31 8.70 0.96
CA ASP A 468 -23.60 9.64 -0.12
C ASP A 468 -22.30 10.29 -0.60
N ALA A 469 -22.01 10.18 -1.90
CA ALA A 469 -20.76 10.66 -2.49
C ALA A 469 -20.60 12.18 -2.45
N GLN A 470 -21.70 12.94 -2.30
CA GLN A 470 -21.64 14.39 -2.27
C GLN A 470 -21.43 14.93 -0.86
N THR A 471 -22.03 14.31 0.13
CA THR A 471 -22.12 14.83 1.50
C THR A 471 -21.31 14.05 2.53
N GLY A 472 -20.95 12.80 2.25
CA GLY A 472 -20.33 11.89 3.21
C GLY A 472 -21.30 11.33 4.26
N ALA A 473 -22.60 11.56 4.12
CA ALA A 473 -23.60 11.01 5.03
C ALA A 473 -23.69 9.49 4.87
N GLU A 474 -23.68 8.73 5.99
CA GLU A 474 -23.97 7.30 5.99
C GLU A 474 -25.46 7.10 5.64
N VAL A 475 -25.76 6.46 4.51
CA VAL A 475 -27.12 6.25 4.03
C VAL A 475 -27.59 4.80 4.19
N TRP A 476 -26.65 3.87 4.35
CA TRP A 476 -26.94 2.46 4.58
C TRP A 476 -25.76 1.76 5.24
N LYS A 477 -26.05 0.74 6.04
CA LYS A 477 -25.06 -0.19 6.56
C LYS A 477 -25.62 -1.58 6.79
N HIS A 478 -24.74 -2.58 6.73
CA HIS A 478 -25.05 -3.97 7.03
C HIS A 478 -23.95 -4.58 7.91
N ALA A 479 -24.35 -5.25 8.99
CA ALA A 479 -23.41 -5.94 9.87
C ALA A 479 -22.92 -7.24 9.20
N MET A 480 -21.62 -7.43 9.17
CA MET A 480 -20.99 -8.64 8.66
C MET A 480 -20.63 -9.59 9.82
N PRO A 481 -20.53 -10.91 9.57
CA PRO A 481 -20.16 -11.88 10.61
C PRO A 481 -18.79 -11.60 11.24
N VAL A 482 -17.85 -11.12 10.43
CA VAL A 482 -16.51 -10.67 10.81
C VAL A 482 -16.15 -9.41 10.00
N GLY A 483 -15.13 -8.70 10.41
CA GLY A 483 -14.65 -7.54 9.67
C GLY A 483 -14.04 -7.89 8.32
N SER A 484 -13.66 -6.87 7.57
CA SER A 484 -12.97 -6.99 6.29
C SER A 484 -11.77 -6.05 6.21
N SER A 485 -10.70 -6.47 5.55
CA SER A 485 -9.62 -5.59 5.06
C SER A 485 -9.62 -5.50 3.53
N ALA A 486 -10.62 -6.07 2.87
CA ALA A 486 -10.75 -6.04 1.42
C ALA A 486 -11.47 -4.77 0.94
N THR A 487 -11.14 -4.32 -0.26
CA THR A 487 -11.90 -3.30 -0.98
C THR A 487 -13.16 -3.94 -1.58
N PRO A 488 -14.35 -3.35 -1.40
CA PRO A 488 -15.56 -3.81 -2.07
C PRO A 488 -15.41 -3.75 -3.60
N MET A 489 -16.06 -4.65 -4.31
CA MET A 489 -16.17 -4.62 -5.78
C MET A 489 -17.62 -4.61 -6.23
N THR A 490 -17.86 -4.22 -7.48
CA THR A 490 -19.20 -4.30 -8.07
C THR A 490 -19.17 -4.94 -9.45
N TYR A 491 -20.22 -5.65 -9.78
CA TYR A 491 -20.45 -6.19 -11.11
C TYR A 491 -21.95 -6.26 -11.44
N VAL A 492 -22.26 -6.27 -12.73
CA VAL A 492 -23.62 -6.55 -13.22
C VAL A 492 -23.69 -8.03 -13.62
N SER A 493 -24.62 -8.77 -13.01
CA SER A 493 -24.81 -10.18 -13.35
C SER A 493 -25.39 -10.31 -14.75
N PRO A 494 -24.74 -11.01 -15.69
CA PRO A 494 -25.28 -11.21 -17.04
C PRO A 494 -26.55 -12.08 -17.05
N ARG A 495 -26.77 -12.85 -15.97
CA ARG A 495 -27.95 -13.73 -15.86
C ARG A 495 -29.20 -12.99 -15.37
N THR A 496 -29.03 -12.00 -14.45
CA THR A 496 -30.16 -11.32 -13.80
C THR A 496 -30.31 -9.86 -14.19
N GLY A 497 -29.28 -9.25 -14.82
CA GLY A 497 -29.19 -7.82 -15.09
C GLY A 497 -29.04 -6.96 -13.82
N LYS A 498 -29.02 -7.56 -12.63
CA LYS A 498 -28.86 -6.82 -11.36
C LYS A 498 -27.39 -6.48 -11.10
N GLN A 499 -27.15 -5.29 -10.58
CA GLN A 499 -25.86 -4.89 -10.04
C GLN A 499 -25.70 -5.45 -8.62
N TYR A 500 -24.53 -6.02 -8.36
CA TYR A 500 -24.14 -6.52 -7.04
C TYR A 500 -22.93 -5.73 -6.52
N VAL A 501 -22.92 -5.47 -5.22
CA VAL A 501 -21.74 -5.06 -4.45
C VAL A 501 -21.27 -6.29 -3.68
N VAL A 502 -19.99 -6.63 -3.82
CA VAL A 502 -19.40 -7.84 -3.23
C VAL A 502 -18.26 -7.47 -2.31
N ILE A 503 -18.16 -8.16 -1.19
CA ILE A 503 -17.09 -8.00 -0.21
C ILE A 503 -16.64 -9.36 0.32
N SER A 504 -15.34 -9.53 0.49
CA SER A 504 -14.76 -10.66 1.23
C SER A 504 -14.61 -10.27 2.70
N ALA A 505 -15.26 -11.00 3.60
CA ALA A 505 -15.17 -10.78 5.03
C ALA A 505 -14.29 -11.87 5.67
N GLY A 506 -12.98 -11.61 5.65
CA GLY A 506 -11.93 -12.50 6.16
C GLY A 506 -11.39 -12.11 7.54
N GLY A 507 -11.69 -10.91 7.98
CA GLY A 507 -11.22 -10.29 9.23
C GLY A 507 -10.78 -8.85 9.02
N ALA A 508 -11.00 -7.98 9.98
CA ALA A 508 -10.48 -6.62 9.99
C ALA A 508 -9.04 -6.58 10.55
N ALA A 509 -8.27 -5.56 10.17
CA ALA A 509 -7.00 -5.26 10.81
C ALA A 509 -7.19 -5.05 12.32
N TYR A 510 -6.23 -5.48 13.11
CA TYR A 510 -6.25 -5.40 14.58
C TYR A 510 -7.40 -6.16 15.26
N SER A 511 -8.24 -6.90 14.50
CA SER A 511 -9.25 -7.82 15.06
C SER A 511 -8.70 -9.24 15.15
N LYS A 512 -9.17 -10.02 16.12
CA LYS A 512 -8.84 -11.45 16.27
C LYS A 512 -9.81 -12.34 15.49
N GLU A 513 -10.98 -11.84 15.17
CA GLU A 513 -12.01 -12.57 14.44
C GLU A 513 -11.58 -12.78 13.01
N ARG A 514 -11.74 -14.02 12.54
CA ARG A 514 -11.42 -14.45 11.17
C ARG A 514 -12.63 -15.17 10.57
N GLY A 515 -12.73 -15.12 9.25
CA GLY A 515 -13.80 -15.77 8.50
C GLY A 515 -13.38 -16.05 7.05
N ASP A 516 -14.26 -16.71 6.33
CA ASP A 516 -14.10 -17.11 4.94
C ASP A 516 -15.34 -16.74 4.10
N TYR A 517 -16.01 -15.64 4.47
CA TYR A 517 -17.25 -15.21 3.83
C TYR A 517 -16.97 -14.40 2.57
N VAL A 518 -17.77 -14.68 1.52
CA VAL A 518 -17.96 -13.78 0.37
C VAL A 518 -19.41 -13.37 0.37
N MET A 519 -19.68 -12.09 0.57
CA MET A 519 -21.01 -11.54 0.70
C MET A 519 -21.36 -10.66 -0.50
N ALA A 520 -22.56 -10.83 -1.06
CA ALA A 520 -23.04 -10.07 -2.20
C ALA A 520 -24.37 -9.39 -1.87
N PHE A 521 -24.48 -8.13 -2.22
CA PHE A 521 -25.65 -7.28 -1.96
C PHE A 521 -26.18 -6.74 -3.28
N ALA A 522 -27.49 -6.72 -3.46
CA ALA A 522 -28.16 -6.10 -4.59
C ALA A 522 -29.44 -5.42 -4.12
N LEU A 523 -29.92 -4.45 -4.88
CA LEU A 523 -31.26 -3.92 -4.68
C LEU A 523 -32.31 -5.00 -4.97
N PRO A 524 -33.46 -4.95 -4.30
CA PRO A 524 -34.56 -5.90 -4.46
C PRO A 524 -35.01 -6.12 -5.91
#